data_b1964bae0720ce36c6187bfaa8087c9b
#
_entry.id   b1964bae0720ce36c6187bfaa8087c9b
#
_cell.length_a   1.000
_cell.length_b   1.000
_cell.length_c   1.000
_cell.angle_alpha   90.00
_cell.angle_beta   90.00
_cell.angle_gamma   90.00
#
_symmetry.space_group_name_H-M   'P 1'
#
loop_
_entity.id
_entity.type
_entity.pdbx_description
1 polymer ?
#
loop_
_entity_poly.entity_id
_entity_poly.type
_entity_poly.pdbx_seq_one_letter_code
_entity_poly.pdbx_strand_id
1 'polypeptide(L)'
;HGEYRRQRQMCIRDRSLTLFEKIINKEIPAEIIYEDDVSIVIEDINPQAPTHLLIIPKKVIPKLSDASNEDQEILGHLMLVAGKIADQLNLDETFRLVVNNGAKAGQSVFHLHLHLISGRPLNWPPG
;
A
#
# COMPACT_ATOMS: atom_id res chain seq x y z
N HIS A 1 -31.14 -0.20 17.79
CA HIS A 1 -29.71 -0.46 17.69
C HIS A 1 -29.13 -0.09 16.34
N GLY A 2 -29.97 -0.06 15.32
CA GLY A 2 -29.48 0.28 14.00
C GLY A 2 -28.81 1.63 13.96
N GLU A 3 -29.45 2.64 14.56
CA GLU A 3 -28.86 3.96 14.59
C GLU A 3 -27.61 4.00 15.44
N TYR A 4 -27.67 3.36 16.59
CA TYR A 4 -26.48 3.27 17.43
C TYR A 4 -25.36 2.54 16.70
N ARG A 5 -25.71 1.47 16.03
CA ARG A 5 -24.70 0.73 15.30
C ARG A 5 -24.11 1.54 14.17
N ARG A 6 -24.94 2.32 13.50
CA ARG A 6 -24.44 3.18 12.46
C ARG A 6 -23.50 4.22 13.02
N GLN A 7 -23.90 4.87 14.12
CA GLN A 7 -23.02 5.82 14.76
C GLN A 7 -21.73 5.18 15.22
N ARG A 8 -21.86 4.02 15.82
CA ARG A 8 -20.71 3.32 16.29
C ARG A 8 -19.82 2.92 15.14
N GLN A 9 -20.42 2.50 14.04
CA GLN A 9 -19.65 2.14 12.89
C GLN A 9 -18.92 3.34 12.31
N MET A 10 -19.58 4.48 12.26
CA MET A 10 -18.93 5.70 11.80
C MET A 10 -17.80 6.09 12.73
N CYS A 11 -18.05 6.05 14.03
CA CYS A 11 -16.99 6.37 14.99
C CYS A 11 -15.86 5.36 14.91
N ILE A 12 -16.22 4.08 14.79
CA ILE A 12 -15.21 3.05 14.66
C ILE A 12 -14.44 3.24 13.37
N ARG A 13 -15.14 3.59 12.30
CA ARG A 13 -14.47 3.83 11.04
C ARG A 13 -13.51 5.00 11.16
N ASP A 14 -13.94 6.08 11.83
CA ASP A 14 -13.05 7.19 12.04
C ASP A 14 -11.82 6.77 12.82
N ARG A 15 -12.04 5.99 13.88
CA ARG A 15 -10.93 5.52 14.69
C ARG A 15 -10.10 4.47 14.00
N SER A 16 -10.74 3.71 13.10
CA SER A 16 -10.06 2.60 12.46
C SER A 16 -9.53 2.95 11.07
N LEU A 17 -9.74 4.18 10.61
CA LEU A 17 -9.16 4.60 9.36
C LEU A 17 -7.64 4.48 9.44
N THR A 18 -7.08 3.79 8.46
CA THR A 18 -5.63 3.69 8.39
C THR A 18 -5.05 5.00 7.90
N LEU A 19 -3.76 5.18 8.13
CA LEU A 19 -3.05 6.32 7.57
C LEU A 19 -3.26 6.38 6.06
N PHE A 20 -3.22 5.22 5.38
CA PHE A 20 -3.36 5.19 3.94
C PHE A 20 -4.77 5.54 3.49
N GLU A 21 -5.79 5.15 4.25
CA GLU A 21 -7.15 5.55 3.92
C GLU A 21 -7.30 7.07 3.98
N LYS A 22 -6.66 7.69 4.94
CA LYS A 22 -6.72 9.15 5.07
C LYS A 22 -6.03 9.81 3.88
N ILE A 23 -4.96 9.22 3.40
CA ILE A 23 -4.27 9.73 2.22
C ILE A 23 -5.14 9.54 0.97
N ILE A 24 -5.77 8.37 0.83
CA ILE A 24 -6.65 8.07 -0.28
C ILE A 24 -7.82 9.05 -0.31
N ASN A 25 -8.36 9.37 0.87
CA ASN A 25 -9.48 10.31 0.99
C ASN A 25 -9.05 11.76 0.93
N LYS A 26 -7.76 12.02 0.73
CA LYS A 26 -7.20 13.38 0.65
C LYS A 26 -7.33 14.16 1.95
N GLU A 27 -7.44 13.45 3.08
CA GLU A 27 -7.49 14.08 4.40
C GLU A 27 -6.11 14.44 4.90
N ILE A 28 -5.09 13.71 4.43
CA ILE A 28 -3.70 13.95 4.78
C ILE A 28 -2.93 14.10 3.48
N PRO A 29 -2.08 15.12 3.35
CA PRO A 29 -1.31 15.29 2.12
C PRO A 29 -0.25 14.21 1.98
N ALA A 30 0.04 13.85 0.73
CA ALA A 30 1.10 12.90 0.40
C ALA A 30 1.54 13.17 -1.03
N GLU A 31 2.77 12.77 -1.34
CA GLU A 31 3.28 12.88 -2.70
C GLU A 31 2.74 11.70 -3.49
N ILE A 32 1.71 11.95 -4.31
CA ILE A 32 1.07 10.90 -5.09
C ILE A 32 1.76 10.79 -6.44
N ILE A 33 2.34 9.61 -6.70
CA ILE A 33 3.05 9.33 -7.93
C ILE A 33 2.10 8.86 -9.02
N TYR A 34 1.08 8.11 -8.61
CA TYR A 34 0.15 7.49 -9.55
C TYR A 34 -1.15 7.15 -8.80
N GLU A 35 -2.26 7.22 -9.49
CA GLU A 35 -3.55 6.86 -8.89
C GLU A 35 -4.49 6.38 -9.98
N ASP A 36 -5.24 5.31 -9.68
CA ASP A 36 -6.32 4.85 -10.54
C ASP A 36 -7.51 4.47 -9.66
N ASP A 37 -8.53 3.82 -10.24
CA ASP A 37 -9.74 3.49 -9.49
C ASP A 37 -9.49 2.48 -8.38
N VAL A 38 -8.43 1.71 -8.48
CA VAL A 38 -8.19 0.57 -7.61
C VAL A 38 -7.04 0.83 -6.64
N SER A 39 -6.10 1.67 -7.01
CA SER A 39 -4.85 1.81 -6.26
C SER A 39 -4.32 3.22 -6.25
N ILE A 40 -3.35 3.44 -5.37
CA ILE A 40 -2.62 4.70 -5.29
C ILE A 40 -1.17 4.35 -5.02
N VAL A 41 -0.27 5.14 -5.57
CA VAL A 41 1.18 4.95 -5.34
C VAL A 41 1.72 6.26 -4.76
N ILE A 42 2.41 6.15 -3.63
CA ILE A 42 2.98 7.31 -2.94
C ILE A 42 4.44 7.03 -2.61
N GLU A 43 5.18 8.09 -2.31
CA GLU A 43 6.55 7.92 -1.83
C GLU A 43 6.53 7.59 -0.34
N ASP A 44 7.42 6.67 0.06
CA ASP A 44 7.61 6.38 1.48
C ASP A 44 8.31 7.57 2.13
N ILE A 45 7.80 8.04 3.26
CA ILE A 45 8.38 9.20 3.95
C ILE A 45 9.69 8.85 4.64
N ASN A 46 10.00 7.57 4.77
CA ASN A 46 11.25 7.11 5.36
C ASN A 46 11.93 6.15 4.38
N PRO A 47 12.40 6.67 3.23
CA PRO A 47 12.87 5.81 2.16
C PRO A 47 14.12 5.02 2.54
N GLN A 48 14.14 3.76 2.13
CA GLN A 48 15.25 2.86 2.38
C GLN A 48 16.12 2.68 1.14
N ALA A 49 15.81 3.41 0.08
CA ALA A 49 16.54 3.39 -1.19
C ALA A 49 16.25 4.68 -1.94
N PRO A 50 17.04 5.02 -2.96
CA PRO A 50 16.76 6.22 -3.76
C PRO A 50 15.35 6.27 -4.32
N THR A 51 14.78 5.09 -4.67
CA THR A 51 13.38 4.99 -5.02
C THR A 51 12.74 4.04 -4.03
N HIS A 52 11.77 4.52 -3.27
CA HIS A 52 11.03 3.70 -2.32
C HIS A 52 9.59 4.16 -2.33
N LEU A 53 8.76 3.38 -3.00
CA LEU A 53 7.35 3.71 -3.21
C LEU A 53 6.47 2.71 -2.50
N LEU A 54 5.26 3.14 -2.19
CA LEU A 54 4.22 2.28 -1.61
C LEU A 54 3.09 2.16 -2.62
N ILE A 55 2.73 0.94 -2.97
CA ILE A 55 1.63 0.66 -3.87
C ILE A 55 0.50 0.13 -3.00
N ILE A 56 -0.61 0.84 -2.97
CA ILE A 56 -1.65 0.65 -1.96
C ILE A 56 -2.99 0.46 -2.63
N PRO A 57 -3.72 -0.62 -2.33
CA PRO A 57 -5.09 -0.76 -2.85
C PRO A 57 -6.00 0.20 -2.11
N LYS A 58 -6.99 0.75 -2.83
CA LYS A 58 -7.97 1.63 -2.19
C LYS A 58 -8.88 0.85 -1.25
N LYS A 59 -9.13 -0.44 -1.56
CA LYS A 59 -9.86 -1.30 -0.64
C LYS A 59 -8.97 -1.61 0.56
N VAL A 60 -9.54 -1.55 1.76
CA VAL A 60 -8.79 -1.86 2.98
C VAL A 60 -8.72 -3.37 3.15
N ILE A 61 -7.52 -3.90 3.00
CA ILE A 61 -7.20 -5.29 3.33
C ILE A 61 -6.09 -5.17 4.36
N PRO A 62 -6.35 -5.50 5.64
CA PRO A 62 -5.36 -5.19 6.68
C PRO A 62 -4.02 -5.86 6.47
N LYS A 63 -4.01 -7.15 6.13
CA LYS A 63 -2.80 -7.92 5.87
C LYS A 63 -3.03 -8.79 4.64
N LEU A 64 -1.96 -9.17 3.99
CA LEU A 64 -2.08 -10.08 2.85
C LEU A 64 -2.80 -11.36 3.24
N SER A 65 -2.53 -11.87 4.43
CA SER A 65 -3.18 -13.10 4.89
C SER A 65 -4.67 -12.95 5.14
N ASP A 66 -5.17 -11.72 5.17
CA ASP A 66 -6.61 -11.46 5.30
C ASP A 66 -7.30 -11.35 3.94
N ALA A 67 -6.55 -11.41 2.85
CA ALA A 67 -7.13 -11.33 1.53
C ALA A 67 -7.87 -12.63 1.20
N SER A 68 -8.89 -12.52 0.37
CA SER A 68 -9.70 -13.67 -0.05
C SER A 68 -9.67 -13.77 -1.58
N ASN A 69 -10.37 -14.77 -2.10
CA ASN A 69 -10.46 -14.95 -3.54
C ASN A 69 -11.09 -13.72 -4.23
N GLU A 70 -11.92 -12.99 -3.51
CA GLU A 70 -12.52 -11.76 -4.05
C GLU A 70 -11.48 -10.69 -4.33
N ASP A 71 -10.33 -10.77 -3.71
CA ASP A 71 -9.28 -9.77 -3.85
C ASP A 71 -8.27 -10.12 -4.94
N GLN A 72 -8.48 -11.20 -5.64
CA GLN A 72 -7.52 -11.69 -6.63
C GLN A 72 -7.21 -10.64 -7.69
N GLU A 73 -8.24 -9.98 -8.22
CA GLU A 73 -8.04 -8.97 -9.25
C GLU A 73 -7.29 -7.77 -8.71
N ILE A 74 -7.62 -7.36 -7.48
CA ILE A 74 -6.95 -6.23 -6.83
C ILE A 74 -5.47 -6.54 -6.65
N LEU A 75 -5.15 -7.73 -6.14
CA LEU A 75 -3.76 -8.11 -5.90
C LEU A 75 -2.97 -8.18 -7.20
N GLY A 76 -3.55 -8.76 -8.23
CA GLY A 76 -2.91 -8.81 -9.55
C GLY A 76 -2.71 -7.41 -10.12
N HIS A 77 -3.69 -6.53 -9.90
CA HIS A 77 -3.60 -5.15 -10.35
C HIS A 77 -2.41 -4.44 -9.72
N LEU A 78 -2.19 -4.64 -8.42
CA LEU A 78 -1.05 -4.01 -7.74
C LEU A 78 0.28 -4.45 -8.36
N MET A 79 0.38 -5.72 -8.71
CA MET A 79 1.61 -6.23 -9.34
C MET A 79 1.83 -5.58 -10.71
N LEU A 80 0.76 -5.41 -11.47
CA LEU A 80 0.87 -4.77 -12.79
C LEU A 80 1.23 -3.29 -12.65
N VAL A 81 0.68 -2.63 -11.63
CA VAL A 81 1.01 -1.22 -11.37
C VAL A 81 2.48 -1.08 -11.06
N ALA A 82 3.06 -2.03 -10.31
CA ALA A 82 4.48 -1.99 -10.00
C ALA A 82 5.32 -1.94 -11.26
N GLY A 83 5.03 -2.81 -12.23
CA GLY A 83 5.77 -2.81 -13.49
C GLY A 83 5.58 -1.53 -14.28
N LYS A 84 4.34 -1.02 -14.30
CA LYS A 84 4.03 0.21 -15.01
C LYS A 84 4.80 1.40 -14.42
N ILE A 85 4.82 1.52 -13.10
CA ILE A 85 5.50 2.62 -12.43
C ILE A 85 7.01 2.52 -12.63
N ALA A 86 7.55 1.31 -12.56
CA ALA A 86 8.98 1.11 -12.80
C ALA A 86 9.37 1.58 -14.18
N ASP A 87 8.52 1.32 -15.18
CA ASP A 87 8.76 1.76 -16.54
C ASP A 87 8.67 3.28 -16.64
N GLN A 88 7.63 3.88 -16.04
CA GLN A 88 7.44 5.32 -16.10
C GLN A 88 8.58 6.08 -15.42
N LEU A 89 9.15 5.53 -14.37
CA LEU A 89 10.23 6.18 -13.64
C LEU A 89 11.62 5.78 -14.15
N ASN A 90 11.68 4.99 -15.22
CA ASN A 90 12.95 4.57 -15.83
C ASN A 90 13.85 3.86 -14.83
N LEU A 91 13.31 2.89 -14.12
CA LEU A 91 14.08 2.14 -13.12
C LEU A 91 14.88 1.01 -13.74
N ASP A 92 14.99 0.97 -15.08
CA ASP A 92 15.80 0.00 -15.81
C ASP A 92 15.40 -1.43 -15.48
N GLU A 93 14.08 -1.65 -15.37
CA GLU A 93 13.50 -2.96 -15.08
C GLU A 93 14.07 -3.59 -13.81
N THR A 94 14.59 -2.77 -12.91
CA THR A 94 15.28 -3.26 -11.71
C THR A 94 14.57 -2.74 -10.46
N PHE A 95 13.94 -3.62 -9.72
CA PHE A 95 13.31 -3.24 -8.45
C PHE A 95 13.01 -4.51 -7.65
N ARG A 96 12.74 -4.31 -6.39
CA ARG A 96 12.29 -5.40 -5.50
C ARG A 96 10.96 -4.98 -4.90
N LEU A 97 10.03 -5.93 -4.85
CA LEU A 97 8.76 -5.73 -4.15
C LEU A 97 8.83 -6.46 -2.82
N VAL A 98 8.32 -5.80 -1.78
CA VAL A 98 8.27 -6.39 -0.45
C VAL A 98 6.86 -6.21 0.10
N VAL A 99 6.30 -7.30 0.63
CA VAL A 99 5.02 -7.27 1.33
C VAL A 99 5.27 -7.78 2.74
N ASN A 100 5.12 -6.91 3.71
CA ASN A 100 5.25 -7.30 5.11
C ASN A 100 3.88 -7.70 5.63
N ASN A 101 3.75 -8.92 6.14
CA ASN A 101 2.50 -9.42 6.68
C ASN A 101 2.63 -9.59 8.18
N GLY A 102 2.03 -8.68 8.95
CA GLY A 102 2.06 -8.76 10.39
C GLY A 102 3.15 -7.90 11.01
N ALA A 103 2.93 -7.50 12.25
CA ALA A 103 3.83 -6.56 12.94
C ALA A 103 5.25 -7.11 13.07
N LYS A 104 5.40 -8.41 13.33
CA LYS A 104 6.72 -9.00 13.51
C LYS A 104 7.52 -9.07 12.21
N ALA A 105 6.83 -8.98 11.07
CA ALA A 105 7.51 -8.94 9.78
C ALA A 105 7.82 -7.51 9.35
N GLY A 106 7.44 -6.52 10.16
CA GLY A 106 7.72 -5.12 9.86
C GLY A 106 6.54 -4.32 9.37
N GLN A 107 5.33 -4.90 9.40
CA GLN A 107 4.15 -4.16 8.99
C GLN A 107 3.74 -3.19 10.09
N SER A 108 3.78 -1.89 9.80
CA SER A 108 3.42 -0.88 10.79
C SER A 108 2.06 -0.25 10.51
N VAL A 109 1.58 -0.29 9.28
CA VAL A 109 0.25 0.19 8.92
C VAL A 109 -0.56 -1.01 8.43
N PHE A 110 -1.71 -1.25 9.07
CA PHE A 110 -2.52 -2.42 8.75
C PHE A 110 -3.53 -2.09 7.66
N HIS A 111 -2.96 -1.77 6.53
CA HIS A 111 -3.60 -1.57 5.25
C HIS A 111 -2.57 -2.07 4.25
N LEU A 112 -2.86 -3.18 3.61
CA LEU A 112 -1.94 -3.87 2.69
C LEU A 112 -1.25 -2.88 1.76
N HIS A 113 0.04 -3.03 1.60
CA HIS A 113 0.80 -2.23 0.66
C HIS A 113 2.04 -2.98 0.22
N LEU A 114 2.44 -2.71 -1.01
CA LEU A 114 3.68 -3.25 -1.56
C LEU A 114 4.73 -2.16 -1.50
N HIS A 115 5.91 -2.48 -0.96
CA HIS A 115 7.07 -1.61 -1.07
C HIS A 115 7.73 -1.89 -2.40
N LEU A 116 8.00 -0.85 -3.17
CA LEU A 116 8.81 -0.95 -4.37
C LEU A 116 10.11 -0.23 -4.10
N ILE A 117 11.21 -0.96 -4.15
CA ILE A 117 12.52 -0.45 -3.77
C ILE A 117 13.46 -0.60 -4.95
N SER A 118 14.18 0.49 -5.26
CA SER A 118 15.08 0.50 -6.40
C SER A 118 16.13 1.59 -6.26
N GLY A 119 17.11 1.60 -7.13
CA GLY A 119 18.11 2.66 -7.21
C GLY A 119 19.39 2.37 -6.50
N ARG A 120 19.55 1.17 -5.94
CA ARG A 120 20.79 0.70 -5.34
C ARG A 120 20.84 -0.81 -5.43
N PRO A 121 22.01 -1.41 -5.22
CA PRO A 121 22.07 -2.87 -5.16
C PRO A 121 21.20 -3.40 -4.03
N LEU A 122 20.49 -4.47 -4.31
CA LEU A 122 19.59 -5.11 -3.35
C LEU A 122 20.11 -6.50 -3.10
N ASN A 123 20.59 -6.71 -1.89
CA ASN A 123 21.32 -7.92 -1.55
C ASN A 123 20.40 -9.09 -1.21
N TRP A 124 20.98 -10.24 -1.15
CA TRP A 124 20.31 -11.46 -0.74
C TRP A 124 21.10 -12.10 0.39
N PRO A 125 20.46 -12.56 1.48
CA PRO A 125 19.00 -12.59 1.70
C PRO A 125 18.40 -11.21 1.93
N PRO A 126 17.07 -11.09 1.71
CA PRO A 126 16.42 -9.77 1.74
C PRO A 126 16.19 -9.20 3.13
N GLY A 127 16.39 -9.96 4.16
CA GLY A 127 16.17 -9.45 5.50
C GLY A 127 17.07 -10.06 6.53
#